data_5d92c821241c03bbb8a443107918d835
#
_entry.id   5d92c821241c03bbb8a443107918d835
#
_cell.length_a   1.000
_cell.length_b   1.000
_cell.length_c   1.000
_cell.angle_alpha   90.00
_cell.angle_beta   90.00
_cell.angle_gamma   90.00
#
_symmetry.space_group_name_H-M   'P 1'
#
loop_
_entity.id
_entity.type
_entity.pdbx_description
1 polymer ?
#
loop_
_entity_poly.entity_id
_entity_poly.type
_entity_poly.pdbx_seq_one_letter_code
_entity_poly.pdbx_strand_id
1 'polypeptide(L)'
;MPRAKEFDYEQKLTEARNLFWEKGYHATSLQNIMDTMRLNKSSIYDSFGGKHELFVKCLLDYASFKLRQYEQAGRKEASAFKALEKTIKDVVDQTLKDNRSCLIVKSIFELAPTDNEVREIITEKGAALENILFQLLVKAKEQGEIRNNIQPRIAARYILHTFSSFWSHYILSQNKKEVNEMVRFLINSLKV
;
A
#
# COMPACT_ATOMS: atom_id res chain seq x y z
N MET A 1 -35.01 18.19 -6.18
CA MET A 1 -34.11 17.50 -7.12
C MET A 1 -32.69 17.62 -6.59
N PRO A 2 -31.91 16.57 -6.44
CA PRO A 2 -30.51 16.69 -6.08
C PRO A 2 -29.79 17.46 -7.20
N ARG A 3 -29.06 18.50 -6.82
CA ARG A 3 -28.24 19.29 -7.74
C ARG A 3 -27.17 18.34 -8.33
N ALA A 4 -27.07 18.27 -9.66
CA ALA A 4 -26.02 17.50 -10.30
C ALA A 4 -24.66 17.91 -9.73
N LYS A 5 -23.82 16.93 -9.36
CA LYS A 5 -22.44 17.21 -8.88
C LYS A 5 -21.69 17.90 -10.03
N GLU A 6 -21.31 19.16 -9.86
CA GLU A 6 -20.59 19.96 -10.86
C GLU A 6 -19.12 19.56 -11.02
N PHE A 7 -18.69 18.40 -10.48
CA PHE A 7 -17.29 17.94 -10.50
C PHE A 7 -17.20 16.42 -10.63
N ASP A 8 -16.10 15.96 -11.18
CA ASP A 8 -15.74 14.54 -11.26
C ASP A 8 -15.32 14.04 -9.85
N TYR A 9 -16.13 13.18 -9.27
CA TYR A 9 -15.95 12.62 -7.94
C TYR A 9 -14.63 11.83 -7.81
N GLU A 10 -14.31 10.98 -8.78
CA GLU A 10 -13.13 10.13 -8.78
C GLU A 10 -11.85 10.97 -8.93
N GLN A 11 -11.89 11.99 -9.76
CA GLN A 11 -10.80 12.96 -9.86
C GLN A 11 -10.56 13.65 -8.52
N LYS A 12 -11.61 14.14 -7.86
CA LYS A 12 -11.50 14.81 -6.56
C LYS A 12 -11.00 13.88 -5.46
N LEU A 13 -11.45 12.64 -5.45
CA LEU A 13 -10.94 11.62 -4.52
C LEU A 13 -9.44 11.37 -4.74
N THR A 14 -9.00 11.30 -6.00
CA THR A 14 -7.58 11.14 -6.35
C THR A 14 -6.74 12.35 -5.91
N GLU A 15 -7.23 13.58 -6.09
CA GLU A 15 -6.57 14.81 -5.62
C GLU A 15 -6.40 14.79 -4.09
N ALA A 16 -7.46 14.46 -3.35
CA ALA A 16 -7.42 14.33 -1.89
C ALA A 16 -6.50 13.21 -1.43
N ARG A 17 -6.55 12.04 -2.07
CA ARG A 17 -5.65 10.91 -1.78
C ARG A 17 -4.19 11.31 -1.93
N ASN A 18 -3.83 12.01 -2.99
CA ASN A 18 -2.47 12.48 -3.23
C ASN A 18 -2.02 13.47 -2.15
N LEU A 19 -2.90 14.38 -1.74
CA LEU A 19 -2.63 15.32 -0.66
C LEU A 19 -2.35 14.61 0.68
N PHE A 20 -3.22 13.66 1.08
CA PHE A 20 -3.00 12.86 2.29
C PHE A 20 -1.75 11.98 2.18
N TRP A 21 -1.47 11.45 1.01
CA TRP A 21 -0.28 10.64 0.77
C TRP A 21 1.00 11.46 0.97
N GLU A 22 1.01 12.70 0.50
CA GLU A 22 2.15 13.61 0.66
C GLU A 22 2.31 14.06 2.11
N LYS A 23 1.27 14.69 2.68
CA LYS A 23 1.34 15.37 3.99
C LYS A 23 1.05 14.47 5.19
N GLY A 24 0.31 13.38 5.03
CA GLY A 24 -0.30 12.63 6.14
C GLY A 24 -1.66 13.24 6.56
N TYR A 25 -2.32 12.55 7.48
CA TYR A 25 -3.66 12.96 7.93
C TYR A 25 -3.60 14.21 8.84
N HIS A 26 -2.78 14.17 9.90
CA HIS A 26 -2.76 15.24 10.90
C HIS A 26 -2.28 16.57 10.32
N ALA A 27 -1.25 16.53 9.46
CA ALA A 27 -0.72 17.73 8.83
C ALA A 27 -1.59 18.29 7.69
N THR A 28 -2.66 17.58 7.29
CA THR A 28 -3.60 18.05 6.27
C THR A 28 -4.75 18.79 6.94
N SER A 29 -4.86 20.12 6.72
CA SER A 29 -5.98 20.92 7.18
C SER A 29 -7.17 20.85 6.23
N LEU A 30 -8.38 21.21 6.69
CA LEU A 30 -9.54 21.35 5.81
C LEU A 30 -9.29 22.40 4.72
N GLN A 31 -8.55 23.47 5.03
CA GLN A 31 -8.16 24.46 4.03
C GLN A 31 -7.30 23.84 2.93
N ASN A 32 -6.31 23.02 3.29
CA ASN A 32 -5.50 22.30 2.27
C ASN A 32 -6.37 21.43 1.36
N ILE A 33 -7.39 20.76 1.91
CA ILE A 33 -8.33 19.93 1.15
C ILE A 33 -9.13 20.82 0.17
N MET A 34 -9.70 21.93 0.67
CA MET A 34 -10.48 22.87 -0.13
C MET A 34 -9.64 23.43 -1.29
N ASP A 35 -8.42 23.85 -1.03
CA ASP A 35 -7.51 24.44 -2.02
C ASP A 35 -7.10 23.39 -3.08
N THR A 36 -6.76 22.17 -2.65
CA THR A 36 -6.33 21.07 -3.55
C THR A 36 -7.49 20.60 -4.43
N MET A 37 -8.66 20.38 -3.84
CA MET A 37 -9.83 19.88 -4.57
C MET A 37 -10.58 20.98 -5.30
N ARG A 38 -10.28 22.25 -5.02
CA ARG A 38 -11.00 23.43 -5.52
C ARG A 38 -12.51 23.33 -5.25
N LEU A 39 -12.84 22.90 -4.04
CA LEU A 39 -14.20 22.77 -3.55
C LEU A 39 -14.38 23.62 -2.29
N ASN A 40 -15.57 24.16 -2.11
CA ASN A 40 -15.92 24.82 -0.86
C ASN A 40 -16.22 23.79 0.26
N LYS A 41 -16.27 24.27 1.49
CA LYS A 41 -16.50 23.45 2.69
C LYS A 41 -17.81 22.63 2.59
N SER A 42 -18.91 23.26 2.15
CA SER A 42 -20.20 22.59 2.02
C SER A 42 -20.12 21.42 1.04
N SER A 43 -19.54 21.65 -0.15
CA SER A 43 -19.38 20.59 -1.16
C SER A 43 -18.56 19.40 -0.65
N ILE A 44 -17.52 19.64 0.18
CA ILE A 44 -16.72 18.56 0.79
C ILE A 44 -17.57 17.77 1.77
N TYR A 45 -18.30 18.42 2.67
CA TYR A 45 -19.15 17.75 3.64
C TYR A 45 -20.30 16.99 2.97
N ASP A 46 -20.96 17.61 1.99
CA ASP A 46 -22.11 17.02 1.29
C ASP A 46 -21.70 15.79 0.44
N SER A 47 -20.47 15.80 -0.13
CA SER A 47 -20.03 14.74 -1.05
C SER A 47 -19.18 13.67 -0.38
N PHE A 48 -18.39 14.05 0.61
CA PHE A 48 -17.38 13.17 1.19
C PHE A 48 -17.56 12.94 2.70
N GLY A 49 -18.39 13.73 3.39
CA GLY A 49 -18.70 13.61 4.82
C GLY A 49 -17.85 14.50 5.72
N GLY A 50 -16.64 14.86 5.30
CA GLY A 50 -15.70 15.65 6.09
C GLY A 50 -14.28 15.14 5.92
N LYS A 51 -13.32 15.62 6.73
CA LYS A 51 -11.91 15.27 6.58
C LYS A 51 -11.66 13.78 6.85
N HIS A 52 -12.28 13.24 7.91
CA HIS A 52 -12.07 11.84 8.31
C HIS A 52 -12.67 10.88 7.28
N GLU A 53 -13.93 11.05 6.94
CA GLU A 53 -14.61 10.19 5.96
C GLU A 53 -13.98 10.27 4.57
N LEU A 54 -13.49 11.47 4.18
CA LEU A 54 -12.71 11.63 2.96
C LEU A 54 -11.41 10.85 3.03
N PHE A 55 -10.70 10.92 4.17
CA PHE A 55 -9.47 10.16 4.37
C PHE A 55 -9.71 8.64 4.29
N VAL A 56 -10.76 8.14 4.94
CA VAL A 56 -11.15 6.72 4.88
C VAL A 56 -11.40 6.28 3.44
N LYS A 57 -12.14 7.07 2.65
CA LYS A 57 -12.35 6.80 1.23
C LYS A 57 -11.04 6.77 0.43
N CYS A 58 -10.13 7.71 0.70
CA CYS A 58 -8.81 7.76 0.08
C CYS A 58 -7.94 6.53 0.45
N LEU A 59 -8.00 6.09 1.71
CA LEU A 59 -7.26 4.91 2.19
C LEU A 59 -7.77 3.64 1.54
N LEU A 60 -9.09 3.47 1.43
CA LEU A 60 -9.73 2.33 0.76
C LEU A 60 -9.38 2.29 -0.74
N ASP A 61 -9.43 3.43 -1.43
CA ASP A 61 -9.06 3.54 -2.85
C ASP A 61 -7.56 3.18 -3.05
N TYR A 62 -6.68 3.72 -2.20
CA TYR A 62 -5.26 3.40 -2.23
C TYR A 62 -4.99 1.90 -1.97
N ALA A 63 -5.65 1.31 -0.97
CA ALA A 63 -5.50 -0.10 -0.65
C ALA A 63 -5.99 -1.00 -1.81
N SER A 64 -7.10 -0.63 -2.46
CA SER A 64 -7.62 -1.32 -3.64
C SER A 64 -6.66 -1.23 -4.83
N PHE A 65 -6.03 -0.07 -5.03
CA PHE A 65 -4.97 0.09 -6.03
C PHE A 65 -3.77 -0.83 -5.74
N LYS A 66 -3.33 -0.92 -4.47
CA LYS A 66 -2.23 -1.83 -4.08
C LYS A 66 -2.60 -3.29 -4.29
N LEU A 67 -3.80 -3.72 -3.93
CA LEU A 67 -4.26 -5.09 -4.17
C LEU A 67 -4.18 -5.45 -5.65
N ARG A 68 -4.68 -4.60 -6.54
CA ARG A 68 -4.58 -4.82 -7.99
C ARG A 68 -3.13 -4.94 -8.47
N GLN A 69 -2.20 -4.15 -7.91
CA GLN A 69 -0.78 -4.24 -8.25
C GLN A 69 -0.19 -5.61 -7.88
N TYR A 70 -0.48 -6.09 -6.65
CA TYR A 70 0.00 -7.41 -6.20
C TYR A 70 -0.61 -8.54 -7.05
N GLU A 71 -1.91 -8.47 -7.33
CA GLU A 71 -2.60 -9.46 -8.16
C GLU A 71 -2.06 -9.53 -9.60
N GLN A 72 -1.66 -8.41 -10.16
CA GLN A 72 -1.15 -8.32 -11.54
C GLN A 72 0.33 -8.70 -11.65
N ALA A 73 1.09 -8.46 -10.59
CA ALA A 73 2.51 -8.82 -10.55
C ALA A 73 2.67 -10.34 -10.69
N GLY A 74 3.56 -10.77 -11.57
CA GLY A 74 3.84 -12.18 -11.74
C GLY A 74 2.79 -13.05 -12.45
N ARG A 75 1.62 -12.51 -12.85
CA ARG A 75 0.57 -13.29 -13.53
C ARG A 75 1.03 -14.08 -14.75
N LYS A 76 2.09 -13.65 -15.42
CA LYS A 76 2.64 -14.26 -16.63
C LYS A 76 3.75 -15.27 -16.34
N GLU A 77 4.15 -15.43 -15.09
CA GLU A 77 5.24 -16.31 -14.70
C GLU A 77 4.73 -17.74 -14.51
N ALA A 78 5.39 -18.71 -15.13
CA ALA A 78 5.08 -20.14 -14.95
C ALA A 78 5.55 -20.66 -13.57
N SER A 79 6.69 -20.14 -13.06
CA SER A 79 7.23 -20.43 -11.74
C SER A 79 6.58 -19.54 -10.70
N ALA A 80 6.04 -20.16 -9.65
CA ALA A 80 5.43 -19.41 -8.54
C ALA A 80 6.47 -18.60 -7.76
N PHE A 81 7.71 -19.10 -7.66
CA PHE A 81 8.81 -18.35 -7.05
C PHE A 81 9.20 -17.11 -7.87
N LYS A 82 9.27 -17.23 -9.20
CA LYS A 82 9.50 -16.06 -10.06
C LYS A 82 8.38 -15.04 -9.97
N ALA A 83 7.13 -15.49 -9.85
CA ALA A 83 5.99 -14.62 -9.63
C ALA A 83 6.13 -13.86 -8.29
N LEU A 84 6.51 -14.57 -7.21
CA LEU A 84 6.80 -13.96 -5.91
C LEU A 84 7.95 -12.96 -5.98
N GLU A 85 9.06 -13.35 -6.57
CA GLU A 85 10.24 -12.49 -6.78
C GLU A 85 9.88 -11.21 -7.52
N LYS A 86 9.12 -11.35 -8.62
CA LYS A 86 8.64 -10.21 -9.41
C LYS A 86 7.71 -9.30 -8.59
N THR A 87 6.79 -9.89 -7.83
CA THR A 87 5.89 -9.12 -6.96
C THR A 87 6.67 -8.29 -5.94
N ILE A 88 7.65 -8.89 -5.26
CA ILE A 88 8.49 -8.20 -4.29
C ILE A 88 9.24 -7.05 -4.96
N LYS A 89 9.90 -7.29 -6.10
CA LYS A 89 10.67 -6.27 -6.83
C LYS A 89 9.77 -5.13 -7.32
N ASP A 90 8.64 -5.44 -7.94
CA ASP A 90 7.72 -4.43 -8.48
C ASP A 90 7.16 -3.51 -7.36
N VAL A 91 6.84 -4.07 -6.19
CA VAL A 91 6.37 -3.30 -5.03
C VAL A 91 7.45 -2.36 -4.51
N VAL A 92 8.69 -2.85 -4.39
CA VAL A 92 9.81 -2.03 -3.92
C VAL A 92 10.17 -0.96 -4.94
N ASP A 93 10.31 -1.31 -6.22
CA ASP A 93 10.66 -0.37 -7.29
C ASP A 93 9.65 0.79 -7.40
N GLN A 94 8.35 0.50 -7.26
CA GLN A 94 7.33 1.53 -7.25
C GLN A 94 7.45 2.46 -6.04
N THR A 95 7.73 1.88 -4.89
CA THR A 95 7.93 2.64 -3.65
C THR A 95 9.17 3.54 -3.74
N LEU A 96 10.25 3.06 -4.37
CA LEU A 96 11.48 3.84 -4.56
C LEU A 96 11.41 4.90 -5.69
N LYS A 97 10.45 4.77 -6.62
CA LYS A 97 10.21 5.76 -7.69
C LYS A 97 9.43 6.96 -7.18
N ASP A 98 8.52 6.72 -6.28
CA ASP A 98 7.67 7.76 -5.69
C ASP A 98 8.25 8.13 -4.32
N ASN A 99 8.90 9.26 -4.18
CA ASN A 99 9.53 9.72 -2.91
C ASN A 99 8.54 9.82 -1.72
N ARG A 100 7.31 9.32 -1.89
CA ARG A 100 6.27 9.24 -0.87
C ARG A 100 6.27 7.85 -0.24
N SER A 101 6.18 7.77 1.09
CA SER A 101 5.99 6.48 1.79
C SER A 101 4.64 5.86 1.40
N CYS A 102 4.50 4.55 1.61
CA CYS A 102 3.19 3.88 1.46
C CYS A 102 2.15 4.55 2.39
N LEU A 103 1.01 4.99 1.84
CA LEU A 103 -0.05 5.62 2.63
C LEU A 103 -0.56 4.71 3.75
N ILE A 104 -0.67 3.39 3.50
CA ILE A 104 -1.04 2.42 4.53
C ILE A 104 -0.01 2.44 5.66
N VAL A 105 1.30 2.42 5.36
CA VAL A 105 2.35 2.46 6.39
C VAL A 105 2.31 3.76 7.20
N LYS A 106 2.13 4.91 6.54
CA LYS A 106 1.88 6.18 7.26
C LYS A 106 0.70 6.07 8.21
N SER A 107 -0.42 5.54 7.73
CA SER A 107 -1.64 5.41 8.54
C SER A 107 -1.50 4.45 9.72
N ILE A 108 -0.65 3.42 9.62
CA ILE A 108 -0.35 2.51 10.73
C ILE A 108 0.23 3.30 11.92
N PHE A 109 1.18 4.21 11.67
CA PHE A 109 1.85 4.95 12.74
C PHE A 109 1.09 6.20 13.17
N GLU A 110 0.34 6.82 12.26
CA GLU A 110 -0.31 8.10 12.51
C GLU A 110 -1.70 7.98 13.12
N LEU A 111 -2.50 6.99 12.69
CA LEU A 111 -3.92 6.89 13.03
C LEU A 111 -4.31 5.57 13.69
N ALA A 112 -3.82 4.43 13.24
CA ALA A 112 -4.27 3.13 13.74
C ALA A 112 -4.15 2.93 15.25
N PRO A 113 -3.24 3.59 16.00
CA PRO A 113 -3.20 3.50 17.46
C PRO A 113 -4.45 4.09 18.17
N THR A 114 -5.08 5.11 17.58
CA THR A 114 -6.18 5.88 18.19
C THR A 114 -7.48 5.82 17.41
N ASP A 115 -7.46 5.32 16.18
CA ASP A 115 -8.60 5.26 15.26
C ASP A 115 -8.92 3.80 14.91
N ASN A 116 -10.01 3.29 15.47
CA ASN A 116 -10.44 1.90 15.30
C ASN A 116 -10.86 1.60 13.86
N GLU A 117 -11.57 2.51 13.18
CA GLU A 117 -12.02 2.32 11.81
C GLU A 117 -10.83 2.20 10.85
N VAL A 118 -9.87 3.11 10.98
CA VAL A 118 -8.65 3.06 10.18
C VAL A 118 -7.85 1.77 10.47
N ARG A 119 -7.76 1.35 11.74
CA ARG A 119 -7.08 0.11 12.12
C ARG A 119 -7.73 -1.13 11.51
N GLU A 120 -9.06 -1.21 11.52
CA GLU A 120 -9.83 -2.32 10.95
C GLU A 120 -9.62 -2.39 9.42
N ILE A 121 -9.71 -1.27 8.72
CA ILE A 121 -9.45 -1.19 7.28
C ILE A 121 -8.03 -1.68 6.95
N ILE A 122 -7.03 -1.20 7.68
CA ILE A 122 -5.62 -1.59 7.46
C ILE A 122 -5.43 -3.08 7.71
N THR A 123 -6.05 -3.62 8.77
CA THR A 123 -5.98 -5.04 9.12
C THR A 123 -6.61 -5.90 8.03
N GLU A 124 -7.83 -5.55 7.57
CA GLU A 124 -8.53 -6.28 6.51
C GLU A 124 -7.74 -6.26 5.19
N LYS A 125 -7.33 -5.08 4.76
CA LYS A 125 -6.61 -4.94 3.47
C LYS A 125 -5.20 -5.52 3.55
N GLY A 126 -4.54 -5.42 4.70
CA GLY A 126 -3.26 -6.08 4.96
C GLY A 126 -3.37 -7.60 4.88
N ALA A 127 -4.41 -8.19 5.46
CA ALA A 127 -4.67 -9.63 5.37
C ALA A 127 -4.89 -10.09 3.91
N ALA A 128 -5.55 -9.28 3.09
CA ALA A 128 -5.74 -9.58 1.66
C ALA A 128 -4.40 -9.56 0.90
N LEU A 129 -3.52 -8.57 1.15
CA LEU A 129 -2.17 -8.52 0.57
C LEU A 129 -1.30 -9.69 1.03
N GLU A 130 -1.33 -10.02 2.35
CA GLU A 130 -0.65 -11.18 2.91
C GLU A 130 -1.09 -12.48 2.21
N ASN A 131 -2.40 -12.62 1.94
CA ASN A 131 -2.93 -13.81 1.30
C ASN A 131 -2.44 -13.99 -0.13
N ILE A 132 -2.25 -12.92 -0.91
CA ILE A 132 -1.66 -13.02 -2.25
C ILE A 132 -0.24 -13.61 -2.16
N LEU A 133 0.61 -13.08 -1.28
CA LEU A 133 1.96 -13.58 -1.06
C LEU A 133 1.95 -15.03 -0.54
N PHE A 134 1.03 -15.35 0.36
CA PHE A 134 0.85 -16.70 0.90
C PHE A 134 0.54 -17.73 -0.20
N GLN A 135 -0.40 -17.42 -1.11
CA GLN A 135 -0.73 -18.33 -2.21
C GLN A 135 0.45 -18.57 -3.15
N LEU A 136 1.25 -17.54 -3.43
CA LEU A 136 2.48 -17.70 -4.22
C LEU A 136 3.49 -18.60 -3.51
N LEU A 137 3.69 -18.42 -2.21
CA LEU A 137 4.61 -19.23 -1.40
C LEU A 137 4.15 -20.69 -1.28
N VAL A 138 2.84 -20.96 -1.14
CA VAL A 138 2.30 -22.32 -1.13
C VAL A 138 2.64 -23.01 -2.45
N LYS A 139 2.32 -22.39 -3.58
CA LYS A 139 2.62 -22.94 -4.91
C LYS A 139 4.10 -23.13 -5.15
N ALA A 140 4.94 -22.16 -4.74
CA ALA A 140 6.40 -22.29 -4.88
C ALA A 140 6.95 -23.45 -4.03
N LYS A 141 6.36 -23.73 -2.87
CA LYS A 141 6.69 -24.89 -2.04
C LYS A 141 6.28 -26.20 -2.70
N GLU A 142 5.08 -26.28 -3.25
CA GLU A 142 4.59 -27.45 -4.00
C GLU A 142 5.43 -27.73 -5.25
N GLN A 143 5.97 -26.69 -5.89
CA GLN A 143 6.88 -26.80 -7.04
C GLN A 143 8.34 -27.10 -6.63
N GLY A 144 8.64 -27.19 -5.33
CA GLY A 144 10.01 -27.45 -4.83
C GLY A 144 10.98 -26.28 -5.05
N GLU A 145 10.47 -25.06 -5.25
CA GLU A 145 11.27 -23.86 -5.58
C GLU A 145 11.77 -23.10 -4.36
N ILE A 146 11.19 -23.35 -3.17
CA ILE A 146 11.61 -22.78 -1.89
C ILE A 146 11.99 -23.87 -0.89
N ARG A 147 12.82 -23.48 0.07
CA ARG A 147 13.33 -24.40 1.10
C ARG A 147 12.20 -25.06 1.88
N ASN A 148 12.32 -26.35 2.17
CA ASN A 148 11.29 -27.15 2.85
C ASN A 148 10.94 -26.65 4.26
N ASN A 149 11.88 -26.04 4.97
CA ASN A 149 11.67 -25.49 6.31
C ASN A 149 10.90 -24.15 6.31
N ILE A 150 10.64 -23.55 5.15
CA ILE A 150 9.83 -22.32 5.05
C ILE A 150 8.38 -22.65 5.36
N GLN A 151 7.81 -21.89 6.28
CA GLN A 151 6.38 -21.88 6.58
C GLN A 151 5.72 -20.76 5.77
N PRO A 152 4.90 -21.06 4.74
CA PRO A 152 4.38 -20.06 3.80
C PRO A 152 3.61 -18.89 4.48
N ARG A 153 2.82 -19.19 5.52
CA ARG A 153 2.04 -18.14 6.23
C ARG A 153 2.96 -17.16 6.97
N ILE A 154 3.98 -17.67 7.64
CA ILE A 154 4.93 -16.82 8.37
C ILE A 154 5.80 -16.02 7.40
N ALA A 155 6.26 -16.66 6.31
CA ALA A 155 7.04 -15.99 5.29
C ALA A 155 6.24 -14.87 4.59
N ALA A 156 4.96 -15.10 4.25
CA ALA A 156 4.09 -14.07 3.66
C ALA A 156 3.96 -12.84 4.57
N ARG A 157 3.69 -13.05 5.84
CA ARG A 157 3.61 -11.98 6.84
C ARG A 157 4.94 -11.24 6.99
N TYR A 158 6.02 -11.97 7.10
CA TYR A 158 7.36 -11.38 7.20
C TYR A 158 7.69 -10.51 5.97
N ILE A 159 7.43 -11.00 4.75
CA ILE A 159 7.65 -10.27 3.51
C ILE A 159 6.82 -8.98 3.49
N LEU A 160 5.52 -9.07 3.81
CA LEU A 160 4.63 -7.91 3.81
C LEU A 160 5.13 -6.80 4.73
N HIS A 161 5.55 -7.17 5.95
CA HIS A 161 6.04 -6.18 6.92
C HIS A 161 7.46 -5.68 6.62
N THR A 162 8.27 -6.45 5.91
CA THR A 162 9.62 -6.03 5.49
C THR A 162 9.59 -4.87 4.48
N PHE A 163 8.50 -4.68 3.73
CA PHE A 163 8.39 -3.52 2.81
C PHE A 163 8.49 -2.17 3.53
N SER A 164 7.98 -2.05 4.75
CA SER A 164 8.14 -0.83 5.55
C SER A 164 9.60 -0.61 5.96
N SER A 165 10.36 -1.69 6.20
CA SER A 165 11.79 -1.61 6.55
C SER A 165 12.63 -1.17 5.35
N PHE A 166 12.36 -1.66 4.14
CA PHE A 166 13.01 -1.19 2.92
C PHE A 166 12.79 0.30 2.70
N TRP A 167 11.57 0.78 2.95
CA TRP A 167 11.25 2.19 2.84
C TRP A 167 11.96 3.04 3.89
N SER A 168 11.93 2.64 5.18
CA SER A 168 12.60 3.39 6.25
C SER A 168 14.11 3.45 6.02
N HIS A 169 14.72 2.35 5.56
CA HIS A 169 16.13 2.36 5.19
C HIS A 169 16.42 3.35 4.05
N TYR A 170 15.57 3.35 3.01
CA TYR A 170 15.74 4.28 1.89
C TYR A 170 15.63 5.75 2.30
N ILE A 171 14.68 6.10 3.19
CA ILE A 171 14.55 7.47 3.72
C ILE A 171 15.85 7.93 4.38
N LEU A 172 16.49 7.06 5.15
CA LEU A 172 17.69 7.40 5.92
C LEU A 172 18.96 7.42 5.06
N SER A 173 19.12 6.42 4.20
CA SER A 173 20.36 6.24 3.42
C SER A 173 20.34 6.96 2.06
N GLN A 174 19.17 7.23 1.50
CA GLN A 174 18.96 7.68 0.10
C GLN A 174 19.66 6.77 -0.93
N ASN A 175 19.96 5.52 -0.55
CA ASN A 175 20.76 4.58 -1.32
C ASN A 175 19.89 3.41 -1.86
N LYS A 176 19.42 3.54 -3.10
CA LYS A 176 18.64 2.49 -3.78
C LYS A 176 19.41 1.17 -3.94
N LYS A 177 20.74 1.23 -4.06
CA LYS A 177 21.57 0.03 -4.22
C LYS A 177 21.50 -0.86 -2.98
N GLU A 178 21.62 -0.26 -1.79
CA GLU A 178 21.50 -1.00 -0.53
C GLU A 178 20.12 -1.64 -0.37
N VAL A 179 19.05 -0.91 -0.69
CA VAL A 179 17.69 -1.50 -0.66
C VAL A 179 17.58 -2.70 -1.61
N ASN A 180 18.13 -2.61 -2.83
CA ASN A 180 18.15 -3.72 -3.78
C ASN A 180 18.99 -4.91 -3.28
N GLU A 181 20.03 -4.67 -2.49
CA GLU A 181 20.82 -5.72 -1.84
C GLU A 181 20.01 -6.42 -0.73
N MET A 182 19.27 -5.66 0.07
CA MET A 182 18.33 -6.21 1.08
C MET A 182 17.22 -7.05 0.43
N VAL A 183 16.65 -6.58 -0.68
CA VAL A 183 15.65 -7.33 -1.47
C VAL A 183 16.22 -8.63 -1.99
N ARG A 184 17.43 -8.62 -2.55
CA ARG A 184 18.13 -9.82 -3.02
C ARG A 184 18.40 -10.80 -1.88
N PHE A 185 18.82 -10.30 -0.72
CA PHE A 185 19.03 -11.14 0.46
C PHE A 185 17.72 -11.83 0.88
N LEU A 186 16.62 -11.08 0.97
CA LEU A 186 15.30 -11.64 1.28
C LEU A 186 14.90 -12.74 0.30
N ILE A 187 15.01 -12.50 -1.02
CA ILE A 187 14.64 -13.46 -2.05
C ILE A 187 15.52 -14.72 -1.96
N ASN A 188 16.83 -14.56 -1.82
CA ASN A 188 17.77 -15.68 -1.73
C ASN A 188 17.59 -16.51 -0.45
N SER A 189 17.13 -15.90 0.65
CA SER A 189 16.83 -16.61 1.89
C SER A 189 15.67 -17.61 1.77
N LEU A 190 14.81 -17.43 0.79
CA LEU A 190 13.65 -18.29 0.53
C LEU A 190 14.00 -19.44 -0.44
N LYS A 191 14.91 -19.20 -1.36
CA LYS A 191 15.22 -20.12 -2.47
C LYS A 191 15.94 -21.38 -2.01
N VAL A 192 15.68 -22.50 -2.69
CA VAL A 192 16.45 -23.74 -2.55
C VAL A 192 17.90 -23.53 -2.96
#